data_fe476d40b9486426ed9b2c4679b781ff
#
_entry.id   fe476d40b9486426ed9b2c4679b781ff
#
_cell.length_a   1.000
_cell.length_b   1.000
_cell.length_c   1.000
_cell.angle_alpha   90.00
_cell.angle_beta   90.00
_cell.angle_gamma   90.00
#
_symmetry.space_group_name_H-M   'P 1'
#
loop_
_entity.id
_entity.type
_entity.pdbx_description
1 polymer ?
#
loop_
_entity_poly.entity_id
_entity_poly.type
_entity_poly.pdbx_seq_one_letter_code
_entity_poly.pdbx_strand_id
1 'polypeptide(L)'
;MYFTLILENESGEQVNLSTTANQYMTSKIEGLNPPAGTVSTSSYAGMNGSYLNNAFIEKRNVVISFAMRGIGIEKRRHQLYHVVKPSRYIKIWYKTANIDVYAEGYVETCEVSNFEQQISGQISILCPDIYWYSRDIFYAYYSGITG
;
A
#
# COMPACT_ATOMS: atom_id res chain seq x y z
N MET A 1 -7.22 4.97 -15.87
CA MET A 1 -7.11 5.79 -14.66
C MET A 1 -5.66 6.12 -14.39
N TYR A 2 -5.39 7.37 -14.12
CA TYR A 2 -4.04 7.84 -13.80
C TYR A 2 -3.88 7.97 -12.29
N PHE A 3 -2.77 7.47 -11.79
CA PHE A 3 -2.44 7.61 -10.37
C PHE A 3 -0.93 7.80 -10.20
N THR A 4 -0.57 8.35 -9.06
CA THR A 4 0.81 8.44 -8.61
C THR A 4 0.97 7.44 -7.47
N LEU A 5 1.98 6.59 -7.57
CA LEU A 5 2.31 5.62 -6.54
C LEU A 5 3.82 5.63 -6.34
N ILE A 6 4.25 6.03 -5.18
CA ILE A 6 5.67 6.14 -4.85
C ILE A 6 5.92 5.39 -3.55
N LEU A 7 6.96 4.56 -3.54
CA LEU A 7 7.43 3.89 -2.33
C LEU A 7 8.74 4.55 -1.90
N GLU A 8 8.80 4.97 -0.65
CA GLU A 8 9.95 5.67 -0.09
C GLU A 8 10.46 4.94 1.15
N ASN A 9 11.75 4.66 1.19
CA ASN A 9 12.36 4.03 2.35
C ASN A 9 12.75 5.08 3.41
N GLU A 10 13.27 4.63 4.55
CA GLU A 10 13.63 5.52 5.65
C GLU A 10 14.78 6.46 5.32
N SER A 11 15.58 6.14 4.30
CA SER A 11 16.68 6.99 3.83
C SER A 11 16.22 8.06 2.84
N GLY A 12 14.94 8.06 2.46
CA GLY A 12 14.40 9.01 1.50
C GLY A 12 14.53 8.56 0.05
N GLU A 13 15.03 7.37 -0.21
CA GLU A 13 15.12 6.83 -1.57
C GLU A 13 13.75 6.34 -2.03
N GLN A 14 13.45 6.58 -3.30
CA GLN A 14 12.10 6.36 -3.84
C GLN A 14 12.11 5.46 -5.06
N VAL A 15 11.03 4.69 -5.21
CA VAL A 15 10.68 3.98 -6.43
C VAL A 15 9.32 4.49 -6.88
N ASN A 16 9.22 4.86 -8.16
CA ASN A 16 8.01 5.44 -8.71
C ASN A 16 7.28 4.40 -9.56
N LEU A 17 6.14 3.94 -9.07
CA LEU A 17 5.28 2.96 -9.73
C LEU A 17 4.05 3.61 -10.39
N SER A 18 4.13 4.90 -10.62
CA SER A 18 3.02 5.68 -11.16
C SER A 18 2.75 5.34 -12.63
N THR A 19 1.50 5.53 -13.07
CA THR A 19 1.10 5.31 -14.45
C THR A 19 1.86 6.20 -15.45
N THR A 20 2.31 7.38 -15.00
CA THR A 20 3.00 8.35 -15.85
C THR A 20 4.50 8.12 -15.94
N ALA A 21 5.06 7.28 -15.09
CA ALA A 21 6.52 7.10 -15.00
C ALA A 21 7.07 6.15 -16.07
N ASN A 22 6.25 5.31 -16.67
CA ASN A 22 6.60 4.35 -17.73
C ASN A 22 7.69 3.33 -17.36
N GLN A 23 8.10 3.28 -16.11
CA GLN A 23 9.13 2.33 -15.63
C GLN A 23 8.50 1.00 -15.22
N TYR A 24 7.33 1.07 -14.65
CA TYR A 24 6.58 -0.09 -14.17
C TYR A 24 5.15 0.01 -14.68
N MET A 25 4.57 -1.14 -14.96
CA MET A 25 3.15 -1.22 -15.28
C MET A 25 2.42 -1.84 -14.09
N THR A 26 1.96 -0.99 -13.21
CA THR A 26 1.22 -1.43 -12.03
C THR A 26 -0.17 -1.88 -12.47
N SER A 27 -0.47 -3.15 -12.22
CA SER A 27 -1.73 -3.76 -12.64
C SER A 27 -2.77 -3.79 -11.54
N LYS A 28 -2.34 -3.85 -10.28
CA LYS A 28 -3.25 -4.00 -9.16
C LYS A 28 -2.64 -3.44 -7.87
N ILE A 29 -3.47 -2.77 -7.09
CA ILE A 29 -3.12 -2.31 -5.74
C ILE A 29 -4.24 -2.78 -4.81
N GLU A 30 -3.91 -3.66 -3.88
CA GLU A 30 -4.82 -4.11 -2.84
C GLU A 30 -4.51 -3.40 -1.53
N GLY A 31 -5.51 -3.21 -0.69
CA GLY A 31 -5.32 -2.56 0.60
C GLY A 31 -5.71 -1.09 0.64
N LEU A 32 -6.31 -0.59 -0.44
CA LEU A 32 -6.87 0.76 -0.46
C LEU A 32 -8.21 0.82 0.24
N ASN A 33 -8.94 -0.29 0.25
CA ASN A 33 -10.22 -0.40 0.94
C ASN A 33 -10.01 -0.65 2.43
N PRO A 34 -11.01 -0.39 3.28
CA PRO A 34 -10.90 -0.74 4.70
C PRO A 34 -10.56 -2.21 4.87
N PRO A 35 -9.63 -2.55 5.78
CA PRO A 35 -9.30 -3.95 6.01
C PRO A 35 -10.45 -4.70 6.67
N ALA A 36 -10.43 -6.02 6.54
CA ALA A 36 -11.41 -6.86 7.20
C ALA A 36 -11.25 -6.75 8.72
N GLY A 37 -12.37 -6.60 9.41
CA GLY A 37 -12.37 -6.57 10.86
C GLY A 37 -12.47 -7.97 11.45
N THR A 38 -11.97 -8.13 12.65
CA THR A 38 -12.19 -9.33 13.46
C THR A 38 -13.33 -9.03 14.42
N VAL A 39 -14.42 -9.81 14.31
CA VAL A 39 -15.60 -9.64 15.14
C VAL A 39 -15.82 -10.93 15.94
N SER A 40 -15.75 -10.83 17.25
CA SER A 40 -15.98 -11.94 18.15
C SER A 40 -17.35 -11.81 18.77
N THR A 41 -18.17 -12.85 18.62
CA THR A 41 -19.53 -12.90 19.17
C THR A 41 -19.76 -14.17 19.96
N SER A 42 -20.74 -14.13 20.85
CA SER A 42 -21.20 -15.29 21.59
C SER A 42 -22.73 -15.33 21.55
N SER A 43 -23.28 -16.54 21.59
CA SER A 43 -24.72 -16.72 21.59
C SER A 43 -25.17 -17.48 22.84
N TYR A 44 -26.38 -17.18 23.28
CA TYR A 44 -27.01 -17.91 24.37
C TYR A 44 -27.90 -19.02 23.80
N ALA A 45 -27.95 -20.14 24.53
CA ALA A 45 -28.85 -21.23 24.18
C ALA A 45 -30.30 -20.76 24.29
N GLY A 46 -31.09 -21.04 23.25
CA GLY A 46 -32.50 -20.70 23.25
C GLY A 46 -32.83 -19.27 22.93
N MET A 47 -31.84 -18.43 22.57
CA MET A 47 -32.06 -17.06 22.16
C MET A 47 -31.73 -16.87 20.68
N ASN A 48 -32.47 -15.98 20.04
CA ASN A 48 -32.16 -15.57 18.67
C ASN A 48 -31.05 -14.53 18.67
N GLY A 49 -30.10 -14.67 17.73
CA GLY A 49 -29.01 -13.76 17.59
C GLY A 49 -27.85 -14.02 18.54
N SER A 50 -26.94 -13.09 18.62
CA SER A 50 -25.76 -13.18 19.45
C SER A 50 -25.38 -11.80 19.98
N TYR A 51 -24.47 -11.76 20.94
CA TYR A 51 -23.95 -10.49 21.44
C TYR A 51 -22.49 -10.30 21.06
N LEU A 52 -22.08 -9.05 20.92
CA LEU A 52 -20.73 -8.69 20.54
C LEU A 52 -19.79 -8.78 21.74
N ASN A 53 -18.74 -9.59 21.62
CA ASN A 53 -17.67 -9.63 22.61
C ASN A 53 -16.63 -8.56 22.31
N ASN A 54 -16.16 -8.51 21.05
CA ASN A 54 -15.10 -7.62 20.64
C ASN A 54 -15.14 -7.41 19.13
N ALA A 55 -14.70 -6.25 18.70
CA ALA A 55 -14.54 -5.93 17.27
C ALA A 55 -13.30 -5.05 17.12
N PHE A 56 -12.38 -5.45 16.26
CA PHE A 56 -11.15 -4.68 16.03
C PHE A 56 -10.56 -4.99 14.67
N ILE A 57 -9.67 -4.11 14.22
CA ILE A 57 -8.89 -4.28 12.98
C ILE A 57 -7.42 -4.36 13.38
N GLU A 58 -6.77 -5.47 13.06
CA GLU A 58 -5.40 -5.71 13.52
C GLU A 58 -4.36 -4.98 12.70
N LYS A 59 -4.49 -5.05 11.37
CA LYS A 59 -3.46 -4.53 10.47
C LYS A 59 -4.03 -4.33 9.08
N ARG A 60 -3.33 -3.52 8.29
CA ARG A 60 -3.61 -3.36 6.86
C ARG A 60 -2.49 -4.02 6.07
N ASN A 61 -2.85 -4.75 5.03
CA ASN A 61 -1.89 -5.31 4.11
C ASN A 61 -2.07 -4.65 2.73
N VAL A 62 -1.01 -4.02 2.24
CA VAL A 62 -1.00 -3.40 0.92
C VAL A 62 -0.19 -4.28 -0.01
N VAL A 63 -0.81 -4.72 -1.10
CA VAL A 63 -0.16 -5.57 -2.09
C VAL A 63 -0.18 -4.88 -3.43
N ILE A 64 0.99 -4.69 -4.01
CA ILE A 64 1.17 -4.00 -5.29
C ILE A 64 1.68 -5.01 -6.30
N SER A 65 0.93 -5.20 -7.39
CA SER A 65 1.31 -6.07 -8.48
C SER A 65 1.69 -5.22 -9.69
N PHE A 66 2.82 -5.53 -10.30
CA PHE A 66 3.35 -4.74 -11.40
C PHE A 66 4.09 -5.62 -12.40
N ALA A 67 4.41 -5.04 -13.56
CA ALA A 67 5.24 -5.67 -14.56
C ALA A 67 6.29 -4.67 -15.04
N MET A 68 7.40 -5.20 -15.53
CA MET A 68 8.48 -4.40 -16.14
C MET A 68 8.71 -4.87 -17.55
N ARG A 69 8.84 -3.93 -18.48
CA ARG A 69 9.16 -4.20 -19.88
C ARG A 69 10.22 -3.24 -20.37
N GLY A 70 10.85 -3.61 -21.48
CA GLY A 70 11.78 -2.76 -22.20
C GLY A 70 13.22 -2.93 -21.77
N ILE A 71 14.01 -1.90 -22.07
CA ILE A 71 15.46 -1.90 -21.81
C ILE A 71 15.73 -1.51 -20.36
N GLY A 72 16.78 -2.08 -19.79
CA GLY A 72 17.24 -1.71 -18.46
C GLY A 72 16.47 -2.34 -17.30
N ILE A 73 15.85 -3.49 -17.55
CA ILE A 73 15.10 -4.22 -16.51
C ILE A 73 15.99 -4.59 -15.33
N GLU A 74 17.21 -5.08 -15.58
CA GLU A 74 18.11 -5.46 -14.51
C GLU A 74 18.50 -4.28 -13.62
N LYS A 75 18.73 -3.12 -14.21
CA LYS A 75 19.04 -1.90 -13.46
C LYS A 75 17.83 -1.49 -12.60
N ARG A 76 16.64 -1.56 -13.15
CA ARG A 76 15.41 -1.24 -12.40
C ARG A 76 15.16 -2.25 -11.28
N ARG A 77 15.46 -3.53 -11.51
CA ARG A 77 15.35 -4.57 -10.49
C ARG A 77 16.29 -4.29 -9.32
N HIS A 78 17.54 -3.95 -9.59
CA HIS A 78 18.50 -3.59 -8.55
C HIS A 78 18.06 -2.35 -7.77
N GLN A 79 17.56 -1.35 -8.47
CA GLN A 79 17.05 -0.14 -7.83
C GLN A 79 15.85 -0.46 -6.94
N LEU A 80 14.95 -1.30 -7.40
CA LEU A 80 13.79 -1.73 -6.63
C LEU A 80 14.22 -2.45 -5.35
N TYR A 81 15.15 -3.40 -5.46
CA TYR A 81 15.64 -4.15 -4.31
C TYR A 81 16.40 -3.27 -3.33
N HIS A 82 17.04 -2.23 -3.83
CA HIS A 82 17.75 -1.28 -2.99
C HIS A 82 16.78 -0.44 -2.12
N VAL A 83 15.69 -0.03 -2.70
CA VAL A 83 14.68 0.81 -2.01
C VAL A 83 13.73 -0.03 -1.16
N VAL A 84 13.25 -1.14 -1.71
CA VAL A 84 12.23 -1.99 -1.10
C VAL A 84 12.89 -3.25 -0.56
N LYS A 85 13.22 -3.24 0.73
CA LYS A 85 13.91 -4.36 1.40
C LYS A 85 12.99 -5.02 2.40
N PRO A 86 12.92 -6.37 2.39
CA PRO A 86 12.11 -7.08 3.38
C PRO A 86 12.49 -6.71 4.81
N SER A 87 11.50 -6.64 5.67
CA SER A 87 11.59 -6.27 7.09
C SER A 87 11.94 -4.81 7.35
N ARG A 88 12.05 -3.99 6.32
CA ARG A 88 12.41 -2.58 6.47
C ARG A 88 11.20 -1.69 6.30
N TYR A 89 11.28 -0.51 6.91
CA TYR A 89 10.26 0.53 6.82
C TYR A 89 10.08 0.98 5.38
N ILE A 90 8.83 1.24 5.01
CA ILE A 90 8.47 1.82 3.72
C ILE A 90 7.27 2.74 3.89
N LYS A 91 7.28 3.85 3.16
CA LYS A 91 6.17 4.78 3.10
C LYS A 91 5.55 4.71 1.72
N ILE A 92 4.23 4.61 1.68
CA ILE A 92 3.48 4.46 0.44
C ILE A 92 2.76 5.77 0.19
N TRP A 93 3.09 6.43 -0.92
CA TRP A 93 2.43 7.65 -1.36
C TRP A 93 1.49 7.29 -2.51
N TYR A 94 0.21 7.56 -2.34
CA TYR A 94 -0.80 7.27 -3.36
C TYR A 94 -1.63 8.51 -3.64
N LYS A 95 -1.71 8.89 -4.92
CA LYS A 95 -2.42 10.09 -5.34
C LYS A 95 -3.22 9.84 -6.61
N THR A 96 -4.46 10.28 -6.61
CA THR A 96 -5.32 10.37 -7.79
C THR A 96 -5.80 11.80 -7.94
N ALA A 97 -6.69 12.06 -8.90
CA ALA A 97 -7.28 13.39 -9.07
C ALA A 97 -8.02 13.88 -7.82
N ASN A 98 -8.57 12.94 -7.03
CA ASN A 98 -9.44 13.26 -5.90
C ASN A 98 -8.83 12.92 -4.55
N ILE A 99 -7.74 12.17 -4.50
CA ILE A 99 -7.15 11.64 -3.27
C ILE A 99 -5.65 11.87 -3.29
N ASP A 100 -5.10 12.28 -2.15
CA ASP A 100 -3.65 12.38 -1.95
C ASP A 100 -3.36 11.87 -0.54
N VAL A 101 -2.95 10.61 -0.43
CA VAL A 101 -2.82 9.92 0.86
C VAL A 101 -1.48 9.19 0.95
N TYR A 102 -1.11 8.85 2.19
CA TYR A 102 0.05 8.02 2.45
C TYR A 102 -0.23 7.03 3.57
N ALA A 103 0.51 5.94 3.55
CA ALA A 103 0.51 4.96 4.63
C ALA A 103 1.94 4.57 4.94
N GLU A 104 2.17 4.10 6.15
CA GLU A 104 3.49 3.65 6.59
C GLU A 104 3.43 2.21 7.03
N GLY A 105 4.45 1.45 6.68
CA GLY A 105 4.49 0.04 7.02
C GLY A 105 5.87 -0.56 6.86
N TYR A 106 5.90 -1.87 6.81
CA TYR A 106 7.13 -2.66 6.67
C TYR A 106 6.96 -3.63 5.53
N VAL A 107 8.02 -3.75 4.73
CA VAL A 107 7.99 -4.66 3.58
C VAL A 107 8.01 -6.10 4.06
N GLU A 108 7.01 -6.87 3.66
CA GLU A 108 6.95 -8.30 3.93
C GLU A 108 7.71 -9.07 2.87
N THR A 109 7.34 -8.84 1.61
CA THR A 109 7.98 -9.49 0.46
C THR A 109 8.14 -8.51 -0.69
N CYS A 110 9.18 -8.73 -1.48
CA CYS A 110 9.38 -8.06 -2.75
C CYS A 110 9.87 -9.14 -3.72
N GLU A 111 8.97 -9.67 -4.53
CA GLU A 111 9.23 -10.81 -5.41
C GLU A 111 9.11 -10.37 -6.86
N VAL A 112 10.11 -10.70 -7.66
CA VAL A 112 10.16 -10.38 -9.09
C VAL A 112 10.56 -11.63 -9.83
N SER A 113 9.82 -12.00 -10.88
CA SER A 113 10.14 -13.17 -11.69
C SER A 113 11.40 -12.94 -12.50
N ASN A 114 12.13 -14.03 -12.82
CA ASN A 114 13.43 -13.94 -13.44
C ASN A 114 13.51 -14.45 -14.87
N PHE A 115 12.58 -15.28 -15.30
CA PHE A 115 12.74 -16.05 -16.54
C PHE A 115 11.63 -15.87 -17.56
N GLU A 116 10.83 -14.82 -17.43
CA GLU A 116 9.72 -14.57 -18.36
C GLU A 116 10.06 -13.42 -19.29
N GLN A 117 9.43 -13.41 -20.47
CA GLN A 117 9.58 -12.29 -21.42
C GLN A 117 9.05 -11.00 -20.82
N GLN A 118 7.96 -11.09 -20.10
CA GLN A 118 7.43 -9.99 -19.32
C GLN A 118 7.68 -10.28 -17.85
N ILE A 119 8.50 -9.46 -17.24
CA ILE A 119 8.86 -9.64 -15.84
C ILE A 119 7.79 -9.00 -14.98
N SER A 120 7.15 -9.82 -14.15
CA SER A 120 6.13 -9.37 -13.21
C SER A 120 6.65 -9.48 -11.79
N GLY A 121 6.11 -8.63 -10.93
CA GLY A 121 6.51 -8.63 -9.54
C GLY A 121 5.38 -8.25 -8.62
N GLN A 122 5.59 -8.51 -7.35
CA GLN A 122 4.63 -8.23 -6.30
C GLN A 122 5.35 -7.77 -5.05
N ILE A 123 4.84 -6.68 -4.46
CA ILE A 123 5.36 -6.15 -3.20
C ILE A 123 4.24 -6.23 -2.18
N SER A 124 4.49 -6.91 -1.06
CA SER A 124 3.54 -6.99 0.05
C SER A 124 4.07 -6.16 1.21
N ILE A 125 3.25 -5.23 1.69
CA ILE A 125 3.61 -4.31 2.76
C ILE A 125 2.60 -4.45 3.88
N LEU A 126 3.10 -4.69 5.09
CA LEU A 126 2.27 -4.80 6.28
C LEU A 126 2.27 -3.48 7.01
N CYS A 127 1.09 -2.89 7.18
CA CYS A 127 0.91 -1.62 7.86
C CYS A 127 0.24 -1.87 9.22
N PRO A 128 1.00 -1.83 10.33
CA PRO A 128 0.42 -1.95 11.68
C PRO A 128 -0.57 -0.82 11.96
N ASP A 129 -0.28 0.37 11.47
CA ASP A 129 -1.24 1.46 11.49
C ASP A 129 -2.18 1.28 10.29
N ILE A 130 -3.46 1.08 10.58
CA ILE A 130 -4.46 0.73 9.58
C ILE A 130 -4.91 1.91 8.71
N TYR A 131 -4.50 3.14 9.05
CA TYR A 131 -5.03 4.33 8.42
C TYR A 131 -4.18 4.81 7.25
N TRP A 132 -4.86 5.32 6.24
CA TRP A 132 -4.29 6.16 5.22
C TRP A 132 -4.47 7.60 5.67
N TYR A 133 -3.37 8.36 5.65
CA TYR A 133 -3.38 9.76 6.06
C TYR A 133 -3.36 10.66 4.84
N SER A 134 -4.19 11.70 4.84
CA SER A 134 -4.23 12.66 3.75
C SER A 134 -3.15 13.72 3.94
N ARG A 135 -2.42 14.02 2.87
CA ARG A 135 -1.51 15.17 2.87
C ARG A 135 -2.25 16.46 3.09
N ASP A 136 -3.45 16.54 2.52
CA ASP A 136 -4.22 17.77 2.47
C ASP A 136 -5.14 17.95 3.67
N ILE A 137 -5.33 16.91 4.49
CA ILE A 137 -6.23 17.01 5.63
C ILE A 137 -5.78 18.10 6.61
N PHE A 138 -4.48 18.26 6.74
CA PHE A 138 -3.91 19.28 7.60
C PHE A 138 -4.24 20.67 7.07
N TYR A 139 -4.08 20.89 5.78
CA TYR A 139 -4.42 22.15 5.13
C TYR A 139 -5.92 22.39 5.15
N ALA A 140 -6.71 21.39 4.84
CA ALA A 140 -8.16 21.48 4.88
C ALA A 140 -8.65 21.83 6.27
N TYR A 141 -8.08 21.24 7.30
CA TYR A 141 -8.39 21.52 8.68
C TYR A 141 -8.08 22.97 9.04
N TYR A 142 -6.89 23.45 8.69
CA TYR A 142 -6.53 24.85 8.95
C TYR A 142 -7.37 25.82 8.16
N SER A 143 -7.65 25.51 6.90
CA SER A 143 -8.53 26.33 6.08
C SER A 143 -9.93 26.41 6.68
N GLY A 144 -10.43 25.30 7.20
CA GLY A 144 -11.72 25.27 7.88
C GLY A 144 -11.77 26.09 9.15
N ILE A 145 -10.67 26.17 9.86
CA ILE A 145 -10.57 27.00 11.08
C ILE A 145 -10.42 28.47 10.76
N THR A 146 -9.64 28.78 9.75
CA THR A 146 -9.33 30.17 9.38
C THR A 146 -10.32 30.78 8.43
N GLY A 147 -11.03 29.94 7.73
CA GLY A 147 -12.00 30.37 6.75
C GLY A 147 -13.40 30.31 7.27
#